data_44f8abf35e2910f2ebc5af099bca238f
#
_entry.id   44f8abf35e2910f2ebc5af099bca238f
#
_cell.length_a   1.000
_cell.length_b   1.000
_cell.length_c   1.000
_cell.angle_alpha   90.00
_cell.angle_beta   90.00
_cell.angle_gamma   90.00
#
_symmetry.space_group_name_H-M   'P 1'
#
loop_
_entity.id
_entity.type
_entity.pdbx_description
1 polymer ?
#
loop_
_entity_poly.entity_id
_entity_poly.type
_entity_poly.pdbx_seq_one_letter_code
_entity_poly.pdbx_strand_id
1 'polypeptide(L)'
;MSYIPLPNPLPVSLTGQTLGTGDLTEDAWGVQKVSLPYSLFHGMFTFDIPAKMWFMYEGGTQVYTSTNIVSTDGAAVLTTSAGKTALILESRLCPPYQPNRGVLFSTAVWCPSKTATGCVREWGVQTSGSGVFFRLKSDGLLYAVRRSVGVEVAEEVITTTGVSGFDVQKGNIYDIQYQWRGGGNYKFFINNVLVHTMSLLGTLTALSMSNPALPIVFKASTADAGVANCAIHIGCADITSENGSITEEQWGSAYAENVATNGADKPVLVLHNPLLIGAMVNTRTAHLRTSSFNNTKKCTFKIWRTRSAGDITGETLVAGYGGKYSHIQSDSTNMNAGAVRATAVTVANLEFIYAVTVEAAVRSAQDFPVSHLELNLVRGDYIVVTNDSVNGVSDVVFGWGEEV
;
A
#
# COMPACT_ATOMS: atom_id res chain seq x y z
N MET A 1 0.03 6.47 -61.69
CA MET A 1 0.48 6.02 -60.36
C MET A 1 -0.09 4.63 -60.13
N SER A 2 0.72 3.59 -60.22
CA SER A 2 0.27 2.22 -59.97
C SER A 2 0.27 1.96 -58.50
N TYR A 3 -0.87 1.58 -57.98
CA TYR A 3 -1.08 1.17 -56.60
C TYR A 3 -0.41 -0.19 -56.38
N ILE A 4 0.63 -0.24 -55.55
CA ILE A 4 1.25 -1.51 -55.11
C ILE A 4 0.43 -1.97 -53.90
N PRO A 5 -0.34 -3.07 -53.98
CA PRO A 5 -1.02 -3.62 -52.83
C PRO A 5 0.01 -4.10 -51.83
N LEU A 6 -0.11 -3.65 -50.55
CA LEU A 6 0.68 -4.20 -49.45
C LEU A 6 0.41 -5.71 -49.39
N PRO A 7 1.45 -6.55 -49.18
CA PRO A 7 1.23 -7.97 -49.01
C PRO A 7 0.32 -8.19 -47.81
N ASN A 8 -0.68 -9.03 -47.95
CA ASN A 8 -1.52 -9.47 -46.84
C ASN A 8 -0.62 -9.92 -45.70
N PRO A 9 -0.87 -9.48 -44.46
CA PRO A 9 -0.15 -10.02 -43.34
C PRO A 9 -0.30 -11.56 -43.34
N LEU A 10 0.82 -12.26 -43.39
CA LEU A 10 0.81 -13.71 -43.27
C LEU A 10 0.00 -14.08 -42.04
N PRO A 11 -0.96 -15.02 -42.13
CA PRO A 11 -1.60 -15.53 -40.94
C PRO A 11 -0.51 -16.15 -40.07
N VAL A 12 -0.25 -15.53 -38.91
CA VAL A 12 0.60 -16.14 -37.89
C VAL A 12 -0.21 -17.31 -37.37
N SER A 13 0.05 -18.49 -37.93
CA SER A 13 -0.48 -19.74 -37.40
C SER A 13 0.29 -20.04 -36.10
N LEU A 14 -0.30 -19.75 -34.97
CA LEU A 14 0.12 -20.25 -33.66
C LEU A 14 -0.29 -21.74 -33.52
N THR A 15 0.12 -22.55 -34.55
CA THR A 15 -0.05 -24.00 -34.46
C THR A 15 1.05 -24.58 -33.58
N GLY A 16 0.70 -24.95 -32.38
CA GLY A 16 1.53 -25.79 -31.51
C GLY A 16 1.61 -25.44 -30.04
N GLN A 17 1.04 -24.34 -29.58
CA GLN A 17 0.78 -24.17 -28.15
C GLN A 17 -0.67 -24.55 -27.89
N THR A 18 -0.90 -25.71 -27.30
CA THR A 18 -2.09 -25.95 -26.49
C THR A 18 -2.00 -24.93 -25.36
N LEU A 19 -2.72 -23.82 -25.50
CA LEU A 19 -2.95 -22.89 -24.40
C LEU A 19 -3.62 -23.70 -23.31
N GLY A 20 -2.82 -24.23 -22.38
CA GLY A 20 -3.33 -24.88 -21.20
C GLY A 20 -4.17 -23.84 -20.44
N THR A 21 -5.37 -24.20 -20.08
CA THR A 21 -6.21 -23.41 -19.17
C THR A 21 -5.40 -23.15 -17.93
N GLY A 22 -4.78 -21.96 -17.81
CA GLY A 22 -3.97 -21.61 -16.65
C GLY A 22 -2.60 -21.00 -16.93
N ASP A 23 -2.33 -20.58 -18.15
CA ASP A 23 -1.12 -19.83 -18.50
C ASP A 23 -1.22 -18.37 -17.97
N LEU A 24 -0.09 -17.80 -17.55
CA LEU A 24 0.02 -16.36 -17.22
C LEU A 24 -0.25 -15.45 -18.44
N THR A 25 -0.33 -15.98 -19.64
CA THR A 25 -0.76 -15.27 -20.85
C THR A 25 -2.28 -15.01 -20.91
N GLU A 26 -3.05 -15.67 -20.05
CA GLU A 26 -4.48 -15.46 -19.90
C GLU A 26 -4.80 -14.66 -18.63
N ASP A 27 -5.88 -13.90 -18.68
CA ASP A 27 -6.42 -13.24 -17.50
C ASP A 27 -7.14 -14.23 -16.57
N ALA A 28 -7.68 -13.73 -15.45
CA ALA A 28 -8.42 -14.54 -14.49
C ALA A 28 -9.73 -15.15 -15.06
N TRP A 29 -10.16 -14.71 -16.24
CA TRP A 29 -11.34 -15.20 -16.95
C TRP A 29 -10.99 -16.16 -18.10
N GLY A 30 -9.69 -16.41 -18.34
CA GLY A 30 -9.22 -17.24 -19.44
C GLY A 30 -9.17 -16.52 -20.78
N VAL A 31 -9.18 -15.19 -20.78
CA VAL A 31 -9.02 -14.37 -21.98
C VAL A 31 -7.55 -14.03 -22.17
N GLN A 32 -7.05 -14.17 -23.40
CA GLN A 32 -5.65 -13.86 -23.71
C GLN A 32 -5.32 -12.39 -23.38
N LYS A 33 -4.24 -12.19 -22.65
CA LYS A 33 -3.71 -10.86 -22.35
C LYS A 33 -3.13 -10.24 -23.61
N VAL A 34 -3.60 -9.05 -23.94
CA VAL A 34 -3.16 -8.29 -25.12
C VAL A 34 -2.41 -7.01 -24.76
N SER A 35 -2.13 -6.81 -23.46
CA SER A 35 -1.52 -5.59 -22.95
C SER A 35 -0.27 -5.88 -22.14
N LEU A 36 0.65 -4.91 -22.14
CA LEU A 36 1.83 -4.98 -21.27
C LEU A 36 1.43 -4.77 -19.80
N PRO A 37 2.00 -5.54 -18.87
CA PRO A 37 1.77 -5.32 -17.44
C PRO A 37 2.35 -3.96 -17.02
N TYR A 38 1.62 -3.26 -16.17
CA TYR A 38 2.04 -2.01 -15.54
C TYR A 38 2.24 -2.23 -14.05
N SER A 39 3.44 -1.95 -13.53
CA SER A 39 3.71 -2.10 -12.10
C SER A 39 3.00 -0.99 -11.31
N LEU A 40 2.14 -1.41 -10.38
CA LEU A 40 1.44 -0.54 -9.44
C LEU A 40 2.20 -0.42 -8.13
N PHE A 41 2.96 -1.44 -7.77
CA PHE A 41 3.79 -1.48 -6.57
C PHE A 41 4.98 -2.40 -6.81
N HIS A 42 6.16 -1.96 -6.38
CA HIS A 42 7.38 -2.77 -6.44
C HIS A 42 8.17 -2.58 -5.14
N GLY A 43 8.43 -3.67 -4.41
CA GLY A 43 9.20 -3.68 -3.17
C GLY A 43 10.39 -4.62 -3.25
N MET A 44 11.58 -4.10 -2.98
CA MET A 44 12.82 -4.87 -2.83
C MET A 44 13.38 -4.66 -1.42
N PHE A 45 14.07 -5.69 -0.91
CA PHE A 45 14.63 -5.69 0.43
C PHE A 45 16.17 -5.83 0.45
N THR A 46 16.80 -5.37 -0.63
CA THR A 46 18.26 -5.56 -0.85
C THR A 46 19.12 -4.91 0.24
N PHE A 47 18.70 -3.76 0.75
CA PHE A 47 19.50 -3.01 1.74
C PHE A 47 18.80 -2.89 3.09
N ASP A 48 17.50 -2.61 3.07
CA ASP A 48 16.68 -2.47 4.27
C ASP A 48 15.20 -2.76 3.95
N ILE A 49 14.33 -2.59 4.97
CA ILE A 49 12.88 -2.56 4.80
C ILE A 49 12.45 -1.10 4.78
N PRO A 50 12.17 -0.50 3.60
CA PRO A 50 11.89 0.91 3.52
C PRO A 50 10.63 1.29 4.29
N ALA A 51 10.77 2.02 5.39
CA ALA A 51 9.66 2.43 6.25
C ALA A 51 8.65 3.34 5.52
N LYS A 52 9.02 3.96 4.38
CA LYS A 52 8.07 4.71 3.54
C LYS A 52 7.14 3.77 2.73
N MET A 53 7.52 2.51 2.52
CA MET A 53 6.76 1.54 1.72
C MET A 53 6.04 0.50 2.57
N TRP A 54 6.54 0.26 3.79
CA TRP A 54 6.09 -0.84 4.62
C TRP A 54 5.72 -0.41 6.04
N PHE A 55 4.64 -1.00 6.55
CA PHE A 55 4.35 -1.05 7.98
C PHE A 55 4.90 -2.34 8.55
N MET A 56 5.44 -2.27 9.75
CA MET A 56 5.83 -3.44 10.55
C MET A 56 4.95 -3.52 11.80
N TYR A 57 4.45 -4.70 12.11
CA TYR A 57 3.68 -4.93 13.32
C TYR A 57 4.22 -6.12 14.09
N GLU A 58 4.33 -5.96 15.41
CA GLU A 58 4.67 -7.02 16.36
C GLU A 58 3.57 -7.17 17.40
N GLY A 59 2.94 -8.36 17.46
CA GLY A 59 1.85 -8.61 18.40
C GLY A 59 0.66 -7.65 18.24
N GLY A 60 0.40 -7.19 17.01
CA GLY A 60 -0.68 -6.25 16.68
C GLY A 60 -0.33 -4.77 16.90
N THR A 61 0.88 -4.46 17.41
CA THR A 61 1.35 -3.08 17.59
C THR A 61 2.27 -2.69 16.44
N GLN A 62 2.03 -1.53 15.84
CA GLN A 62 2.93 -0.97 14.83
C GLN A 62 4.26 -0.59 15.45
N VAL A 63 5.37 -0.99 14.79
CA VAL A 63 6.74 -0.65 15.19
C VAL A 63 7.49 -0.02 14.02
N TYR A 64 8.47 0.83 14.32
CA TYR A 64 9.28 1.48 13.28
C TYR A 64 10.66 0.83 13.13
N THR A 65 11.09 0.10 14.15
CA THR A 65 12.29 -0.72 14.16
C THR A 65 11.96 -2.06 14.81
N SER A 66 12.57 -3.12 14.37
CA SER A 66 12.32 -4.47 14.88
C SER A 66 13.61 -5.28 14.85
N THR A 67 13.76 -6.18 15.80
CA THR A 67 14.77 -7.25 15.78
C THR A 67 14.21 -8.56 15.21
N ASN A 68 12.89 -8.65 15.07
CA ASN A 68 12.16 -9.81 14.57
C ASN A 68 11.73 -9.66 13.10
N ILE A 69 11.75 -8.42 12.57
CA ILE A 69 11.47 -8.08 11.17
C ILE A 69 12.68 -7.29 10.67
N VAL A 70 13.57 -7.95 9.94
CA VAL A 70 14.86 -7.37 9.53
C VAL A 70 15.11 -7.61 8.04
N SER A 71 16.00 -6.82 7.44
CA SER A 71 16.56 -7.12 6.13
C SER A 71 17.91 -7.84 6.31
N THR A 72 18.07 -9.00 5.69
CA THR A 72 19.29 -9.80 5.72
C THR A 72 19.46 -10.52 4.39
N ASP A 73 20.66 -10.49 3.83
CA ASP A 73 21.03 -11.18 2.58
C ASP A 73 20.09 -10.87 1.40
N GLY A 74 19.62 -9.61 1.32
CA GLY A 74 18.74 -9.16 0.25
C GLY A 74 17.27 -9.55 0.41
N ALA A 75 16.87 -10.03 1.59
CA ALA A 75 15.51 -10.44 1.88
C ALA A 75 14.98 -9.79 3.16
N ALA A 76 13.68 -9.51 3.20
CA ALA A 76 13.00 -9.25 4.47
C ALA A 76 12.73 -10.57 5.18
N VAL A 77 13.11 -10.65 6.44
CA VAL A 77 13.00 -11.83 7.28
C VAL A 77 12.11 -11.53 8.48
N LEU A 78 11.02 -12.28 8.60
CA LEU A 78 10.15 -12.23 9.76
C LEU A 78 10.39 -13.50 10.57
N THR A 79 10.85 -13.38 11.82
CA THR A 79 11.09 -14.54 12.69
C THR A 79 10.43 -14.32 14.03
N THR A 80 9.43 -15.13 14.38
CA THR A 80 8.77 -15.05 15.69
C THR A 80 9.74 -15.38 16.82
N SER A 81 9.52 -14.75 17.96
CA SER A 81 10.31 -14.97 19.18
C SER A 81 9.40 -15.14 20.40
N ALA A 82 9.95 -15.53 21.54
CA ALA A 82 9.22 -15.62 22.77
C ALA A 82 8.53 -14.27 23.09
N GLY A 83 7.22 -14.27 23.25
CA GLY A 83 6.42 -13.07 23.47
C GLY A 83 6.07 -12.26 22.22
N LYS A 84 6.58 -12.60 21.03
CA LYS A 84 6.25 -11.97 19.73
C LYS A 84 5.67 -13.02 18.78
N THR A 85 4.43 -13.40 19.05
CA THR A 85 3.74 -14.52 18.40
C THR A 85 3.15 -14.19 17.03
N ALA A 86 3.06 -12.91 16.65
CA ALA A 86 2.54 -12.46 15.37
C ALA A 86 3.38 -11.30 14.86
N LEU A 87 3.96 -11.49 13.67
CA LEU A 87 4.72 -10.49 12.94
C LEU A 87 4.05 -10.24 11.60
N ILE A 88 3.90 -8.98 11.22
CA ILE A 88 3.28 -8.60 9.95
C ILE A 88 4.16 -7.53 9.28
N LEU A 89 4.44 -7.74 8.00
CA LEU A 89 4.98 -6.75 7.09
C LEU A 89 3.89 -6.45 6.06
N GLU A 90 3.42 -5.21 6.04
CA GLU A 90 2.27 -4.78 5.24
C GLU A 90 2.64 -3.58 4.37
N SER A 91 2.31 -3.61 3.07
CA SER A 91 2.55 -2.45 2.21
C SER A 91 1.70 -1.26 2.65
N ARG A 92 2.29 -0.08 2.64
CA ARG A 92 1.58 1.18 2.95
C ARG A 92 0.65 1.57 1.81
N LEU A 93 1.08 1.34 0.58
CA LEU A 93 0.26 1.51 -0.60
C LEU A 93 -0.69 0.32 -0.75
N CYS A 94 -1.97 0.62 -1.01
CA CYS A 94 -2.94 -0.34 -1.50
C CYS A 94 -3.15 -0.02 -2.98
N PRO A 95 -2.67 -0.86 -3.90
CA PRO A 95 -2.85 -0.60 -5.32
C PRO A 95 -4.33 -0.47 -5.66
N PRO A 96 -4.74 0.58 -6.38
CA PRO A 96 -6.13 0.81 -6.72
C PRO A 96 -6.65 -0.31 -7.62
N TYR A 97 -7.84 -0.80 -7.33
CA TYR A 97 -8.49 -1.76 -8.19
C TYR A 97 -9.02 -1.06 -9.45
N GLN A 98 -8.74 -1.64 -10.60
CA GLN A 98 -9.23 -1.15 -11.87
C GLN A 98 -10.27 -2.13 -12.43
N PRO A 99 -11.53 -1.72 -12.62
CA PRO A 99 -12.55 -2.57 -13.21
C PRO A 99 -12.13 -3.11 -14.59
N ASN A 100 -12.43 -4.36 -14.87
CA ASN A 100 -12.11 -5.05 -16.11
C ASN A 100 -10.62 -5.27 -16.40
N ARG A 101 -9.75 -5.12 -15.38
CA ARG A 101 -8.32 -5.41 -15.51
C ARG A 101 -7.92 -6.53 -14.56
N GLY A 102 -7.05 -7.41 -15.05
CA GLY A 102 -6.41 -8.40 -14.21
C GLY A 102 -5.35 -7.75 -13.33
N VAL A 103 -5.26 -8.22 -12.10
CA VAL A 103 -4.20 -7.87 -11.16
C VAL A 103 -3.38 -9.12 -10.90
N LEU A 104 -2.07 -8.99 -10.95
CA LEU A 104 -1.11 -10.02 -10.62
C LEU A 104 -0.28 -9.56 -9.44
N PHE A 105 -0.40 -10.26 -8.32
CA PHE A 105 0.55 -10.21 -7.21
C PHE A 105 1.65 -11.22 -7.47
N SER A 106 2.90 -10.82 -7.31
CA SER A 106 4.07 -11.68 -7.47
C SER A 106 5.08 -11.47 -6.33
N THR A 107 5.69 -12.54 -5.84
CA THR A 107 6.67 -12.47 -4.76
C THR A 107 7.61 -13.67 -4.80
N ALA A 108 8.85 -13.47 -4.32
CA ALA A 108 9.79 -14.54 -4.03
C ALA A 108 9.77 -14.84 -2.53
N VAL A 109 9.43 -16.06 -2.15
CA VAL A 109 9.32 -16.47 -0.74
C VAL A 109 10.00 -17.81 -0.52
N TRP A 110 10.60 -17.97 0.67
CA TRP A 110 10.98 -19.28 1.20
C TRP A 110 10.80 -19.34 2.72
N CYS A 111 10.56 -20.53 3.22
CA CYS A 111 10.35 -20.79 4.64
C CYS A 111 11.41 -21.77 5.13
N PRO A 112 12.34 -21.39 6.01
CA PRO A 112 13.47 -22.26 6.43
C PRO A 112 13.04 -23.60 7.03
N SER A 113 11.83 -23.68 7.55
CA SER A 113 11.24 -24.93 8.07
C SER A 113 9.88 -25.13 7.46
N LYS A 114 9.63 -26.30 6.89
CA LYS A 114 8.33 -26.67 6.33
C LYS A 114 7.29 -26.91 7.43
N THR A 115 7.68 -27.66 8.47
CA THR A 115 6.82 -28.09 9.56
C THR A 115 7.33 -27.55 10.89
N ALA A 116 6.87 -26.39 11.32
CA ALA A 116 7.16 -25.87 12.65
C ALA A 116 5.89 -25.88 13.48
N THR A 117 5.91 -26.52 14.64
CA THR A 117 4.73 -26.70 15.51
C THR A 117 4.04 -25.35 15.77
N GLY A 118 2.72 -25.31 15.57
CA GLY A 118 1.91 -24.11 15.78
C GLY A 118 2.19 -22.95 14.82
N CYS A 119 3.09 -23.11 13.84
CA CYS A 119 3.50 -22.06 12.93
C CYS A 119 2.53 -21.90 11.77
N VAL A 120 2.17 -20.64 11.47
CA VAL A 120 1.40 -20.25 10.28
C VAL A 120 2.11 -19.12 9.59
N ARG A 121 2.32 -19.23 8.27
CA ARG A 121 2.90 -18.20 7.43
C ARG A 121 1.94 -17.87 6.31
N GLU A 122 1.79 -16.58 6.04
CA GLU A 122 0.85 -16.08 5.03
C GLU A 122 1.54 -15.05 4.15
N TRP A 123 1.28 -15.09 2.83
CA TRP A 123 1.73 -14.10 1.87
C TRP A 123 0.75 -13.93 0.73
N GLY A 124 0.46 -12.69 0.39
CA GLY A 124 -0.50 -12.33 -0.64
C GLY A 124 -1.04 -10.92 -0.46
N VAL A 125 -2.25 -10.69 -0.93
CA VAL A 125 -2.94 -9.42 -0.78
C VAL A 125 -4.11 -9.60 0.18
N GLN A 126 -4.09 -8.88 1.30
CA GLN A 126 -5.11 -9.07 2.33
C GLN A 126 -5.22 -7.91 3.32
N THR A 127 -6.38 -7.84 3.95
CA THR A 127 -6.66 -7.08 5.17
C THR A 127 -7.35 -8.01 6.16
N SER A 128 -7.72 -7.50 7.33
CA SER A 128 -8.59 -8.23 8.27
C SER A 128 -9.96 -8.56 7.66
N GLY A 129 -10.45 -7.73 6.72
CA GLY A 129 -11.78 -7.85 6.12
C GLY A 129 -11.83 -8.65 4.82
N SER A 130 -10.80 -8.61 4.00
CA SER A 130 -10.77 -9.19 2.65
C SER A 130 -9.38 -9.66 2.29
N GLY A 131 -9.27 -10.64 1.41
CA GLY A 131 -7.96 -11.06 0.93
C GLY A 131 -7.97 -12.33 0.11
N VAL A 132 -6.88 -12.51 -0.62
CA VAL A 132 -6.49 -13.74 -1.30
C VAL A 132 -5.00 -13.95 -1.09
N PHE A 133 -4.61 -15.10 -0.58
CA PHE A 133 -3.24 -15.34 -0.14
C PHE A 133 -2.90 -16.83 -0.04
N PHE A 134 -1.60 -17.11 -0.09
CA PHE A 134 -1.04 -18.40 0.27
C PHE A 134 -0.90 -18.51 1.79
N ARG A 135 -1.12 -19.72 2.31
CA ARG A 135 -0.86 -20.06 3.72
C ARG A 135 -0.12 -21.36 3.84
N LEU A 136 1.01 -21.36 4.55
CA LEU A 136 1.73 -22.55 4.96
C LEU A 136 1.46 -22.82 6.44
N LYS A 137 0.87 -23.95 6.75
CA LYS A 137 0.59 -24.38 8.14
C LYS A 137 1.67 -25.29 8.71
N SER A 138 1.53 -25.59 10.00
CA SER A 138 2.42 -26.51 10.74
C SER A 138 2.38 -27.95 10.26
N ASP A 139 1.33 -28.36 9.54
CA ASP A 139 1.24 -29.66 8.87
C ASP A 139 2.14 -29.79 7.64
N GLY A 140 2.76 -28.66 7.23
CA GLY A 140 3.61 -28.56 6.04
C GLY A 140 2.84 -28.51 4.73
N LEU A 141 1.52 -28.35 4.76
CA LEU A 141 0.70 -28.16 3.58
C LEU A 141 0.56 -26.69 3.22
N LEU A 142 0.56 -26.41 1.92
CA LEU A 142 0.30 -25.11 1.37
C LEU A 142 -1.17 -24.97 1.00
N TYR A 143 -1.78 -23.87 1.37
CA TYR A 143 -3.18 -23.59 1.14
C TYR A 143 -3.36 -22.32 0.29
N ALA A 144 -4.38 -22.34 -0.55
CA ALA A 144 -4.98 -21.14 -1.13
C ALA A 144 -6.10 -20.68 -0.20
N VAL A 145 -6.10 -19.41 0.18
CA VAL A 145 -7.08 -18.87 1.13
C VAL A 145 -7.78 -17.66 0.54
N ARG A 146 -9.09 -17.60 0.74
CA ARG A 146 -9.91 -16.42 0.42
C ARG A 146 -10.65 -15.95 1.66
N ARG A 147 -10.55 -14.64 1.94
CA ARG A 147 -11.27 -13.97 3.03
C ARG A 147 -12.25 -12.94 2.47
N SER A 148 -13.45 -12.87 3.02
CA SER A 148 -14.45 -11.86 2.69
C SER A 148 -15.24 -11.49 3.93
N VAL A 149 -15.50 -10.19 4.14
CA VAL A 149 -16.25 -9.65 5.30
C VAL A 149 -15.69 -10.16 6.65
N GLY A 150 -14.36 -10.23 6.76
CA GLY A 150 -13.68 -10.67 8.00
C GLY A 150 -13.70 -12.18 8.26
N VAL A 151 -14.27 -12.98 7.35
CA VAL A 151 -14.37 -14.44 7.49
C VAL A 151 -13.56 -15.13 6.39
N GLU A 152 -12.84 -16.18 6.75
CA GLU A 152 -12.21 -17.07 5.76
C GLU A 152 -13.27 -17.97 5.15
N VAL A 153 -13.65 -17.62 3.92
CA VAL A 153 -14.78 -18.29 3.22
C VAL A 153 -14.33 -19.45 2.34
N ALA A 154 -13.03 -19.58 2.08
CA ALA A 154 -12.41 -20.73 1.44
C ALA A 154 -10.97 -20.90 1.93
N GLU A 155 -10.59 -22.14 2.22
CA GLU A 155 -9.23 -22.57 2.47
C GLU A 155 -9.05 -23.95 1.83
N GLU A 156 -8.27 -24.02 0.76
CA GLU A 156 -8.13 -25.20 -0.08
C GLU A 156 -6.67 -25.62 -0.20
N VAL A 157 -6.38 -26.91 -0.06
CA VAL A 157 -5.01 -27.44 -0.17
C VAL A 157 -4.51 -27.30 -1.61
N ILE A 158 -3.34 -26.74 -1.77
CA ILE A 158 -2.66 -26.64 -3.06
C ILE A 158 -1.89 -27.92 -3.34
N THR A 159 -2.15 -28.51 -4.50
CA THR A 159 -1.40 -29.68 -4.98
C THR A 159 -0.17 -29.20 -5.75
N THR A 160 1.02 -29.47 -5.23
CA THR A 160 2.29 -29.00 -5.80
C THR A 160 3.02 -30.07 -6.63
N THR A 161 2.43 -31.24 -6.87
CA THR A 161 3.04 -32.35 -7.62
C THR A 161 3.41 -32.04 -9.06
N GLY A 162 2.74 -31.04 -9.66
CA GLY A 162 3.05 -30.55 -11.02
C GLY A 162 4.22 -29.58 -11.12
N VAL A 163 4.74 -29.09 -9.98
CA VAL A 163 5.84 -28.12 -9.94
C VAL A 163 7.14 -28.87 -9.74
N SER A 164 7.95 -28.96 -10.81
CA SER A 164 9.23 -29.69 -10.76
C SER A 164 10.18 -29.06 -9.73
N GLY A 165 10.69 -29.89 -8.82
CA GLY A 165 11.67 -29.46 -7.81
C GLY A 165 11.13 -28.54 -6.73
N PHE A 166 9.81 -28.42 -6.58
CA PHE A 166 9.21 -27.58 -5.56
C PHE A 166 9.61 -28.03 -4.16
N ASP A 167 10.13 -27.08 -3.42
CA ASP A 167 10.43 -27.21 -2.00
C ASP A 167 10.23 -25.83 -1.35
N VAL A 168 9.30 -25.72 -0.45
CA VAL A 168 8.97 -24.47 0.24
C VAL A 168 10.14 -23.89 1.05
N GLN A 169 11.16 -24.72 1.34
CA GLN A 169 12.40 -24.30 2.03
C GLN A 169 13.40 -23.64 1.08
N LYS A 170 13.12 -23.63 -0.20
CA LYS A 170 13.92 -22.96 -1.25
C LYS A 170 13.16 -21.75 -1.77
N GLY A 171 13.89 -20.81 -2.36
CA GLY A 171 13.29 -19.67 -3.03
C GLY A 171 12.38 -20.11 -4.16
N ASN A 172 11.11 -19.78 -4.08
CA ASN A 172 10.13 -19.97 -5.14
C ASN A 172 9.44 -18.66 -5.43
N ILE A 173 8.96 -18.51 -6.67
CA ILE A 173 8.09 -17.41 -7.07
C ILE A 173 6.65 -17.85 -6.88
N TYR A 174 5.89 -17.03 -6.20
CA TYR A 174 4.46 -17.25 -5.95
C TYR A 174 3.67 -16.11 -6.57
N ASP A 175 2.71 -16.47 -7.42
CA ASP A 175 1.87 -15.49 -8.08
C ASP A 175 0.40 -15.75 -7.77
N ILE A 176 -0.36 -14.66 -7.57
CA ILE A 176 -1.81 -14.70 -7.46
C ILE A 176 -2.38 -13.77 -8.52
N GLN A 177 -3.09 -14.35 -9.48
CA GLN A 177 -3.81 -13.60 -10.49
C GLN A 177 -5.27 -13.52 -10.09
N TYR A 178 -5.80 -12.32 -10.07
CA TYR A 178 -7.21 -12.11 -9.75
C TYR A 178 -7.81 -10.95 -10.55
N GLN A 179 -9.10 -11.07 -10.81
CA GLN A 179 -9.91 -10.03 -11.42
C GLN A 179 -11.24 -9.98 -10.68
N TRP A 180 -11.45 -8.90 -9.97
CA TRP A 180 -12.66 -8.73 -9.19
C TRP A 180 -13.76 -8.11 -10.02
N ARG A 181 -14.87 -8.82 -10.20
CA ARG A 181 -16.11 -8.36 -10.85
C ARG A 181 -17.32 -8.81 -10.02
N GLY A 182 -17.18 -8.80 -8.70
CA GLY A 182 -18.20 -9.36 -7.83
C GLY A 182 -18.10 -10.88 -7.65
N GLY A 183 -17.56 -11.62 -8.61
CA GLY A 183 -17.44 -13.09 -8.57
C GLY A 183 -16.31 -13.57 -9.48
N GLY A 184 -15.10 -13.04 -9.31
CA GLY A 184 -13.94 -13.40 -10.14
C GLY A 184 -13.29 -14.72 -9.76
N ASN A 185 -12.51 -15.26 -10.67
CA ASN A 185 -11.62 -16.39 -10.39
C ASN A 185 -10.34 -15.91 -9.73
N TYR A 186 -9.76 -16.76 -8.90
CA TYR A 186 -8.44 -16.56 -8.31
C TYR A 186 -7.55 -17.72 -8.75
N LYS A 187 -6.45 -17.41 -9.45
CA LYS A 187 -5.47 -18.39 -9.94
C LYS A 187 -4.20 -18.25 -9.13
N PHE A 188 -3.68 -19.36 -8.62
CA PHE A 188 -2.45 -19.44 -7.83
C PHE A 188 -1.39 -20.16 -8.65
N PHE A 189 -0.21 -19.56 -8.75
CA PHE A 189 0.90 -20.13 -9.50
C PHE A 189 2.13 -20.26 -8.58
N ILE A 190 2.95 -21.26 -8.86
CA ILE A 190 4.27 -21.43 -8.25
C ILE A 190 5.27 -21.67 -9.38
N ASN A 191 6.31 -20.84 -9.46
CA ASN A 191 7.31 -20.89 -10.52
C ASN A 191 6.69 -20.93 -11.93
N ASN A 192 5.70 -20.07 -12.17
CA ASN A 192 4.91 -19.97 -13.41
C ASN A 192 4.01 -21.19 -13.72
N VAL A 193 3.86 -22.14 -12.79
CA VAL A 193 2.97 -23.29 -12.96
C VAL A 193 1.66 -23.03 -12.21
N LEU A 194 0.51 -23.11 -12.88
CA LEU A 194 -0.79 -23.03 -12.23
C LEU A 194 -0.96 -24.24 -11.29
N VAL A 195 -1.11 -23.98 -10.00
CA VAL A 195 -1.23 -25.01 -8.96
C VAL A 195 -2.62 -25.07 -8.37
N HIS A 196 -3.41 -23.99 -8.48
CA HIS A 196 -4.77 -23.98 -7.91
C HIS A 196 -5.63 -22.89 -8.57
N THR A 197 -6.93 -23.15 -8.71
CA THR A 197 -7.92 -22.19 -9.18
C THR A 197 -9.15 -22.22 -8.29
N MET A 198 -9.45 -21.10 -7.62
CA MET A 198 -10.73 -20.89 -6.98
C MET A 198 -11.71 -20.31 -7.99
N SER A 199 -12.59 -21.13 -8.55
CA SER A 199 -13.62 -20.67 -9.48
C SER A 199 -14.89 -20.33 -8.73
N LEU A 200 -15.31 -19.07 -8.82
CA LEU A 200 -16.46 -18.54 -8.09
C LEU A 200 -17.64 -18.16 -8.99
N LEU A 201 -17.49 -18.39 -10.30
CA LEU A 201 -18.52 -18.05 -11.29
C LEU A 201 -19.81 -18.83 -11.03
N GLY A 202 -20.90 -18.11 -10.88
CA GLY A 202 -22.24 -18.69 -10.69
C GLY A 202 -22.49 -19.32 -9.32
N THR A 203 -21.54 -19.27 -8.37
CA THR A 203 -21.65 -19.91 -7.05
C THR A 203 -21.89 -18.93 -5.91
N LEU A 204 -21.64 -17.63 -6.14
CA LEU A 204 -21.71 -16.63 -5.09
C LEU A 204 -23.10 -16.00 -4.97
N THR A 205 -23.56 -15.87 -3.76
CA THR A 205 -24.75 -15.08 -3.36
C THR A 205 -24.37 -13.68 -2.87
N ALA A 206 -23.08 -13.39 -2.76
CA ALA A 206 -22.51 -12.12 -2.31
C ALA A 206 -21.19 -11.85 -3.05
N LEU A 207 -20.61 -10.65 -2.87
CA LEU A 207 -19.32 -10.30 -3.44
C LEU A 207 -18.22 -11.26 -2.98
N SER A 208 -17.32 -11.62 -3.88
CA SER A 208 -16.19 -12.51 -3.58
C SER A 208 -15.21 -11.92 -2.56
N MET A 209 -15.06 -10.61 -2.58
CA MET A 209 -14.34 -9.79 -1.60
C MET A 209 -15.09 -8.49 -1.39
N SER A 210 -15.09 -7.96 -0.18
CA SER A 210 -15.73 -6.67 0.14
C SER A 210 -14.89 -5.47 -0.32
N ASN A 211 -13.58 -5.64 -0.44
CA ASN A 211 -12.66 -4.62 -0.94
C ASN A 211 -11.60 -5.27 -1.85
N PRO A 212 -11.50 -4.90 -3.12
CA PRO A 212 -10.49 -5.43 -4.04
C PRO A 212 -9.17 -4.67 -4.04
N ALA A 213 -9.12 -3.45 -3.53
CA ALA A 213 -7.89 -2.68 -3.35
C ALA A 213 -7.24 -3.09 -2.02
N LEU A 214 -6.23 -3.95 -2.09
CA LEU A 214 -5.66 -4.63 -0.92
C LEU A 214 -4.17 -4.34 -0.81
N PRO A 215 -3.62 -4.19 0.43
CA PRO A 215 -2.19 -4.17 0.64
C PRO A 215 -1.57 -5.54 0.44
N ILE A 216 -0.29 -5.55 0.11
CA ILE A 216 0.54 -6.75 0.22
C ILE A 216 0.81 -7.02 1.69
N VAL A 217 0.66 -8.27 2.10
CA VAL A 217 0.91 -8.68 3.48
C VAL A 217 1.73 -9.96 3.51
N PHE A 218 2.79 -9.92 4.32
CA PHE A 218 3.55 -11.08 4.77
C PHE A 218 3.36 -11.24 6.26
N LYS A 219 3.06 -12.44 6.71
CA LYS A 219 2.80 -12.71 8.11
C LYS A 219 3.49 -13.99 8.56
N ALA A 220 4.11 -13.94 9.72
CA ALA A 220 4.54 -15.11 10.47
C ALA A 220 3.87 -15.10 11.83
N SER A 221 3.21 -16.18 12.19
CA SER A 221 2.53 -16.28 13.49
C SER A 221 2.66 -17.69 14.08
N THR A 222 2.61 -17.75 15.40
CA THR A 222 2.60 -19.00 16.14
C THR A 222 1.46 -18.98 17.18
N ALA A 223 0.80 -20.12 17.36
CA ALA A 223 -0.27 -20.25 18.34
C ALA A 223 0.26 -20.22 19.78
N ASP A 224 1.52 -20.66 19.99
CA ASP A 224 2.12 -20.80 21.30
C ASP A 224 3.21 -19.75 21.53
N ALA A 225 3.11 -18.99 22.62
CA ALA A 225 4.09 -17.97 23.00
C ALA A 225 5.50 -18.56 23.29
N GLY A 226 5.62 -19.88 23.49
CA GLY A 226 6.89 -20.56 23.71
C GLY A 226 7.58 -21.08 22.44
N VAL A 227 6.91 -21.04 21.28
CA VAL A 227 7.48 -21.51 20.00
C VAL A 227 8.19 -20.35 19.31
N ALA A 228 9.49 -20.33 19.44
CA ALA A 228 10.36 -19.47 18.63
C ALA A 228 10.56 -20.06 17.23
N ASN A 229 10.96 -19.21 16.24
CA ASN A 229 11.44 -19.60 14.93
C ASN A 229 10.38 -19.97 13.89
N CYS A 230 9.18 -19.43 13.97
CA CYS A 230 8.32 -19.36 12.80
C CYS A 230 8.87 -18.28 11.86
N ALA A 231 9.58 -18.68 10.82
CA ALA A 231 10.27 -17.74 9.94
C ALA A 231 9.70 -17.79 8.51
N ILE A 232 9.68 -16.62 7.86
CA ILE A 232 9.42 -16.43 6.43
C ILE A 232 10.44 -15.43 5.89
N HIS A 233 11.02 -15.74 4.75
CA HIS A 233 11.97 -14.90 4.02
C HIS A 233 11.31 -14.43 2.73
N ILE A 234 11.44 -13.14 2.41
CA ILE A 234 10.80 -12.48 1.28
C ILE A 234 11.85 -11.75 0.48
N GLY A 235 12.09 -12.16 -0.77
CA GLY A 235 13.09 -11.53 -1.65
C GLY A 235 12.58 -10.25 -2.29
N CYS A 236 11.33 -10.25 -2.73
CA CYS A 236 10.70 -9.10 -3.37
C CYS A 236 9.18 -9.23 -3.30
N ALA A 237 8.49 -8.15 -3.65
CA ALA A 237 7.04 -8.14 -3.82
C ALA A 237 6.65 -7.18 -4.94
N ASP A 238 5.74 -7.58 -5.80
CA ASP A 238 5.26 -6.77 -6.92
C ASP A 238 3.75 -6.93 -7.10
N ILE A 239 3.10 -5.86 -7.51
CA ILE A 239 1.72 -5.90 -8.01
C ILE A 239 1.71 -5.22 -9.36
N THR A 240 1.25 -5.93 -10.35
CA THR A 240 1.05 -5.42 -11.71
C THR A 240 -0.42 -5.45 -12.09
N SER A 241 -0.82 -4.51 -12.94
CA SER A 241 -2.14 -4.46 -13.58
C SER A 241 -1.96 -4.62 -15.09
N GLU A 242 -2.93 -5.20 -15.73
CA GLU A 242 -3.04 -5.20 -17.18
C GLU A 242 -3.42 -3.80 -17.67
N ASN A 243 -2.62 -3.20 -18.57
CA ASN A 243 -2.84 -1.83 -19.09
C ASN A 243 -2.78 -0.71 -18.04
N GLY A 244 -1.82 0.13 -18.06
CA GLY A 244 -1.65 1.41 -17.37
C GLY A 244 -2.64 1.81 -16.25
N SER A 245 -2.27 2.67 -15.38
CA SER A 245 -3.18 3.20 -14.36
C SER A 245 -4.17 4.18 -14.97
N ILE A 246 -5.46 3.97 -14.77
CA ILE A 246 -6.47 5.02 -14.89
C ILE A 246 -6.81 5.39 -13.45
N THR A 247 -6.21 6.44 -12.94
CA THR A 247 -6.56 6.98 -11.64
C THR A 247 -7.56 8.11 -11.86
N GLU A 248 -8.77 7.94 -11.35
CA GLU A 248 -9.65 9.08 -11.12
C GLU A 248 -9.18 9.76 -9.85
N GLU A 249 -8.75 11.00 -9.96
CA GLU A 249 -8.37 11.80 -8.80
C GLU A 249 -9.58 12.60 -8.30
N GLN A 250 -9.87 12.48 -7.02
CA GLN A 250 -10.76 13.39 -6.31
C GLN A 250 -9.93 14.51 -5.71
N TRP A 251 -10.27 15.75 -6.03
CA TRP A 251 -9.53 16.91 -5.56
C TRP A 251 -10.01 17.36 -4.18
N GLY A 252 -9.06 17.61 -3.30
CA GLY A 252 -9.26 18.20 -1.99
C GLY A 252 -8.30 19.36 -1.76
N SER A 253 -8.59 20.19 -0.77
CA SER A 253 -7.70 21.25 -0.30
C SER A 253 -7.87 21.49 1.18
N ALA A 254 -6.82 21.97 1.84
CA ALA A 254 -6.87 22.53 3.18
C ALA A 254 -6.09 23.83 3.24
N TYR A 255 -6.56 24.77 4.03
CA TYR A 255 -5.81 25.99 4.26
C TYR A 255 -5.84 26.38 5.74
N ALA A 256 -4.72 26.98 6.18
CA ALA A 256 -4.62 27.64 7.45
C ALA A 256 -4.45 29.14 7.17
N GLU A 257 -5.24 29.97 7.80
CA GLU A 257 -5.24 31.41 7.63
C GLU A 257 -5.08 32.11 8.97
N ASN A 258 -4.36 33.23 8.97
CA ASN A 258 -4.12 34.07 10.15
C ASN A 258 -3.50 33.31 11.34
N VAL A 259 -2.61 32.33 11.06
CA VAL A 259 -1.93 31.59 12.12
C VAL A 259 -0.85 32.45 12.74
N ALA A 260 -1.04 32.86 13.99
CA ALA A 260 -0.02 33.55 14.74
C ALA A 260 1.14 32.57 15.04
N THR A 261 2.35 32.93 14.58
CA THR A 261 3.56 32.17 14.83
C THR A 261 4.45 32.90 15.81
N ASN A 262 4.95 32.20 16.81
CA ASN A 262 5.80 32.79 17.83
C ASN A 262 6.92 31.81 18.20
N GLY A 263 7.99 31.85 17.45
CA GLY A 263 9.18 31.04 17.67
C GLY A 263 9.43 29.95 16.62
N ALA A 264 10.52 29.25 16.79
CA ALA A 264 11.01 28.25 15.85
C ALA A 264 10.07 27.06 15.71
N ASP A 265 9.88 26.62 14.48
CA ASP A 265 9.16 25.38 14.10
C ASP A 265 7.75 25.25 14.70
N LYS A 266 7.00 26.36 14.75
CA LYS A 266 5.58 26.33 15.12
C LYS A 266 4.74 25.68 14.04
N PRO A 267 3.86 24.70 14.39
CA PRO A 267 2.95 24.10 13.43
C PRO A 267 1.93 25.15 12.93
N VAL A 268 1.73 25.15 11.62
CA VAL A 268 0.77 26.01 10.93
C VAL A 268 -0.36 25.21 10.35
N LEU A 269 -0.06 24.05 9.77
CA LEU A 269 -1.04 23.14 9.18
C LEU A 269 -0.57 21.69 9.34
N VAL A 270 -1.48 20.83 9.71
CA VAL A 270 -1.30 19.37 9.76
C VAL A 270 -2.29 18.72 8.81
N LEU A 271 -1.80 17.82 7.96
CA LEU A 271 -2.59 16.94 7.11
C LEU A 271 -2.33 15.50 7.52
N HIS A 272 -3.37 14.69 7.53
CA HIS A 272 -3.29 13.27 7.87
C HIS A 272 -4.13 12.42 6.91
N ASN A 273 -3.55 11.37 6.38
CA ASN A 273 -4.28 10.34 5.65
C ASN A 273 -4.57 9.18 6.62
N PRO A 274 -5.79 9.00 7.11
CA PRO A 274 -6.08 8.04 8.18
C PRO A 274 -5.88 6.60 7.72
N LEU A 275 -5.56 5.72 8.66
CA LEU A 275 -5.44 4.26 8.40
C LEU A 275 -6.78 3.63 8.05
N LEU A 276 -7.86 4.13 8.62
CA LEU A 276 -9.21 3.61 8.44
C LEU A 276 -10.16 4.72 7.99
N ILE A 277 -11.09 4.36 7.13
CA ILE A 277 -12.27 5.16 6.78
C ILE A 277 -13.49 4.43 7.33
N GLY A 278 -14.01 4.92 8.46
CA GLY A 278 -14.97 4.15 9.26
C GLY A 278 -14.32 2.87 9.79
N ALA A 279 -14.89 1.70 9.47
CA ALA A 279 -14.34 0.39 9.86
C ALA A 279 -13.49 -0.26 8.76
N MET A 280 -13.34 0.37 7.60
CA MET A 280 -12.59 -0.18 6.46
C MET A 280 -11.18 0.36 6.42
N VAL A 281 -10.23 -0.47 5.97
CA VAL A 281 -8.87 -0.03 5.69
C VAL A 281 -8.92 1.04 4.60
N ASN A 282 -8.26 2.18 4.86
CA ASN A 282 -8.11 3.22 3.87
C ASN A 282 -7.14 2.75 2.78
N THR A 283 -7.61 2.71 1.54
CA THR A 283 -6.82 2.29 0.38
C THR A 283 -6.38 3.45 -0.51
N ARG A 284 -6.72 4.68 -0.11
CA ARG A 284 -6.47 5.88 -0.91
C ARG A 284 -5.09 6.46 -0.62
N THR A 285 -4.47 6.97 -1.65
CA THR A 285 -3.24 7.78 -1.57
C THR A 285 -3.58 9.19 -2.05
N ALA A 286 -3.15 10.19 -1.30
CA ALA A 286 -3.28 11.57 -1.74
C ALA A 286 -1.94 12.06 -2.30
N HIS A 287 -2.00 12.65 -3.49
CA HIS A 287 -0.87 13.27 -4.16
C HIS A 287 -0.94 14.78 -3.96
N LEU A 288 -0.02 15.34 -3.19
CA LEU A 288 0.05 16.79 -3.00
C LEU A 288 0.46 17.45 -4.34
N ARG A 289 -0.40 18.34 -4.82
CA ARG A 289 -0.26 18.94 -6.16
C ARG A 289 0.14 20.41 -6.10
N THR A 290 -0.45 21.14 -5.18
CA THR A 290 -0.23 22.59 -5.06
C THR A 290 0.00 22.99 -3.62
N SER A 291 0.80 24.02 -3.41
CA SER A 291 0.95 24.68 -2.13
C SER A 291 1.14 26.17 -2.31
N SER A 292 0.63 26.94 -1.37
CA SER A 292 0.83 28.38 -1.32
C SER A 292 1.19 28.78 0.10
N PHE A 293 2.20 29.64 0.24
CA PHE A 293 2.72 30.08 1.53
C PHE A 293 2.74 31.61 1.55
N ASN A 294 2.24 32.19 2.63
CA ASN A 294 2.29 33.62 2.87
C ASN A 294 2.62 33.90 4.33
N ASN A 295 3.38 34.96 4.59
CA ASN A 295 3.64 35.43 5.94
C ASN A 295 3.82 36.94 5.97
N THR A 296 3.40 37.58 7.05
CA THR A 296 3.59 39.04 7.27
C THR A 296 5.05 39.44 7.54
N LYS A 297 5.92 38.48 7.80
CA LYS A 297 7.34 38.65 8.03
C LYS A 297 8.16 37.65 7.24
N LYS A 298 9.43 37.99 6.97
CA LYS A 298 10.39 37.04 6.39
C LYS A 298 10.48 35.79 7.30
N CYS A 299 10.31 34.62 6.72
CA CYS A 299 10.32 33.35 7.45
C CYS A 299 10.65 32.19 6.53
N THR A 300 10.91 31.03 7.14
CA THR A 300 11.05 29.76 6.44
C THR A 300 9.93 28.84 6.87
N PHE A 301 9.11 28.40 5.91
CA PHE A 301 8.22 27.29 6.08
C PHE A 301 8.98 25.99 5.85
N LYS A 302 8.81 25.04 6.74
CA LYS A 302 9.38 23.68 6.62
C LYS A 302 8.27 22.68 6.52
N ILE A 303 8.39 21.75 5.59
CA ILE A 303 7.47 20.64 5.38
C ILE A 303 8.12 19.40 5.92
N TRP A 304 7.41 18.72 6.79
CA TRP A 304 7.85 17.53 7.49
C TRP A 304 6.85 16.38 7.27
N ARG A 305 7.34 15.18 7.42
CA ARG A 305 6.51 13.95 7.47
C ARG A 305 6.71 13.27 8.82
N THR A 306 5.63 12.75 9.38
CA THR A 306 5.70 11.76 10.46
C THR A 306 4.67 10.67 10.25
N ARG A 307 4.85 9.56 10.96
CA ARG A 307 3.94 8.42 10.98
C ARG A 307 3.33 8.23 12.37
N SER A 308 3.68 9.10 13.30
CA SER A 308 3.27 9.01 14.70
C SER A 308 2.45 10.24 15.08
N ALA A 309 1.22 10.01 15.51
CA ALA A 309 0.40 11.07 16.11
C ALA A 309 1.07 11.65 17.37
N GLY A 310 1.87 10.86 18.10
CA GLY A 310 2.58 11.30 19.30
C GLY A 310 3.63 12.39 19.09
N ASP A 311 4.04 12.63 17.83
CA ASP A 311 4.97 13.69 17.47
C ASP A 311 4.29 15.07 17.33
N ILE A 312 2.96 15.09 17.34
CA ILE A 312 2.13 16.27 17.17
C ILE A 312 1.29 16.43 18.45
N THR A 313 1.14 17.63 18.95
CA THR A 313 0.47 17.87 20.23
C THR A 313 -0.65 18.91 20.07
N GLY A 314 -1.79 18.59 20.67
CA GLY A 314 -2.90 19.52 20.86
C GLY A 314 -3.82 19.68 19.65
N GLU A 315 -3.63 18.83 18.61
CA GLU A 315 -4.47 18.86 17.42
C GLU A 315 -5.79 18.08 17.62
N THR A 316 -6.81 18.48 16.88
CA THR A 316 -7.99 17.66 16.57
C THR A 316 -8.19 17.69 15.06
N LEU A 317 -7.97 16.55 14.42
CA LEU A 317 -8.06 16.39 12.99
C LEU A 317 -9.49 16.07 12.57
N VAL A 318 -9.98 16.79 11.57
CA VAL A 318 -11.32 16.57 10.99
C VAL A 318 -11.16 16.39 9.49
N ALA A 319 -12.00 15.56 8.87
CA ALA A 319 -12.01 15.34 7.42
C ALA A 319 -12.08 16.67 6.66
N GLY A 320 -11.28 16.77 5.59
CA GLY A 320 -11.03 18.03 4.86
C GLY A 320 -12.29 18.65 4.26
N TYR A 321 -12.14 19.89 3.82
CA TYR A 321 -13.23 20.64 3.17
C TYR A 321 -13.74 19.91 1.94
N GLY A 322 -15.05 19.77 1.90
CA GLY A 322 -15.67 18.91 0.90
C GLY A 322 -15.85 17.47 1.37
N GLY A 323 -15.93 17.21 2.68
CA GLY A 323 -16.04 15.91 3.36
C GLY A 323 -16.93 14.83 2.74
N LYS A 324 -17.56 15.14 1.61
CA LYS A 324 -18.20 14.16 0.73
C LYS A 324 -17.21 13.46 -0.20
N TYR A 325 -16.05 14.06 -0.45
CA TYR A 325 -15.15 13.64 -1.52
C TYR A 325 -13.71 13.36 -1.04
N SER A 326 -13.24 14.02 0.01
CA SER A 326 -11.88 13.83 0.55
C SER A 326 -11.91 13.16 1.92
N HIS A 327 -11.01 12.19 2.13
CA HIS A 327 -10.80 11.51 3.41
C HIS A 327 -9.58 12.03 4.16
N ILE A 328 -8.80 12.92 3.56
CA ILE A 328 -7.68 13.58 4.23
C ILE A 328 -8.23 14.44 5.37
N GLN A 329 -7.65 14.26 6.55
CA GLN A 329 -7.97 15.02 7.75
C GLN A 329 -7.00 16.20 7.90
N SER A 330 -7.47 17.29 8.48
CA SER A 330 -6.63 18.44 8.81
C SER A 330 -7.00 19.06 10.14
N ASP A 331 -6.07 19.81 10.74
CA ASP A 331 -6.28 20.64 11.92
C ASP A 331 -6.73 22.07 11.59
N SER A 332 -7.13 22.32 10.33
CA SER A 332 -7.54 23.63 9.86
C SER A 332 -8.89 24.05 10.42
N THR A 333 -8.89 24.99 11.36
CA THR A 333 -10.09 25.54 11.99
C THR A 333 -10.95 26.38 11.04
N ASN A 334 -10.37 26.91 9.94
CA ASN A 334 -11.08 27.72 8.98
C ASN A 334 -11.93 26.88 8.01
N MET A 335 -11.62 25.60 7.90
CA MET A 335 -12.28 24.71 6.95
C MET A 335 -13.24 23.73 7.60
N ASN A 336 -13.01 23.39 8.86
CA ASN A 336 -13.77 22.34 9.54
C ASN A 336 -14.15 22.77 10.95
N ALA A 337 -15.45 22.85 11.20
CA ALA A 337 -15.97 23.05 12.55
C ALA A 337 -15.56 21.85 13.44
N GLY A 338 -14.90 22.13 14.55
CA GLY A 338 -14.42 21.12 15.49
C GLY A 338 -12.96 20.70 15.28
N ALA A 339 -12.27 21.13 14.22
CA ALA A 339 -10.84 21.01 14.12
C ALA A 339 -10.14 21.89 15.18
N VAL A 340 -9.06 21.37 15.76
CA VAL A 340 -8.22 22.11 16.71
C VAL A 340 -6.79 22.07 16.18
N ARG A 341 -6.18 23.26 16.09
CA ARG A 341 -4.86 23.42 15.55
C ARG A 341 -3.80 22.86 16.47
N ALA A 342 -2.80 22.18 15.90
CA ALA A 342 -1.64 21.70 16.63
C ALA A 342 -0.90 22.85 17.32
N THR A 343 -0.48 22.65 18.56
CA THR A 343 0.23 23.66 19.38
C THR A 343 1.73 23.46 19.39
N ALA A 344 2.19 22.20 19.20
CA ALA A 344 3.62 21.86 19.20
C ALA A 344 3.87 20.62 18.32
N VAL A 345 5.12 20.46 17.90
CA VAL A 345 5.65 19.28 17.22
C VAL A 345 7.01 18.89 17.77
N THR A 346 7.29 17.59 17.81
CA THR A 346 8.60 17.06 18.23
C THR A 346 9.48 16.89 17.00
N VAL A 347 10.08 18.00 16.54
CA VAL A 347 10.84 18.09 15.28
C VAL A 347 11.93 17.02 15.14
N ALA A 348 12.56 16.60 16.25
CA ALA A 348 13.61 15.57 16.23
C ALA A 348 13.15 14.21 15.68
N ASN A 349 11.84 13.95 15.69
CA ASN A 349 11.25 12.69 15.21
C ASN A 349 10.67 12.82 13.79
N LEU A 350 10.69 14.03 13.21
CA LEU A 350 10.09 14.29 11.91
C LEU A 350 11.10 14.06 10.78
N GLU A 351 10.63 13.46 9.69
CA GLU A 351 11.39 13.41 8.43
C GLU A 351 11.30 14.78 7.74
N PHE A 352 12.41 15.46 7.57
CA PHE A 352 12.46 16.71 6.81
C PHE A 352 12.27 16.42 5.31
N ILE A 353 11.34 17.13 4.69
CA ILE A 353 11.08 17.00 3.26
C ILE A 353 11.61 18.21 2.50
N TYR A 354 11.17 19.40 2.88
CA TYR A 354 11.46 20.60 2.11
C TYR A 354 11.33 21.88 2.95
N ALA A 355 12.01 22.95 2.53
CA ALA A 355 11.86 24.27 3.12
C ALA A 355 11.66 25.35 2.05
N VAL A 356 10.78 26.30 2.36
CA VAL A 356 10.48 27.47 1.52
C VAL A 356 10.71 28.72 2.33
N THR A 357 11.59 29.61 1.85
CA THR A 357 11.77 30.93 2.46
C THR A 357 10.87 31.94 1.75
N VAL A 358 10.04 32.63 2.53
CA VAL A 358 9.11 33.65 2.07
C VAL A 358 9.62 35.00 2.60
N GLU A 359 9.80 35.96 1.72
CA GLU A 359 10.20 37.35 2.08
C GLU A 359 9.02 38.11 2.71
N ALA A 360 9.32 39.08 3.56
CA ALA A 360 8.30 39.85 4.24
C ALA A 360 7.39 40.65 3.28
N ALA A 361 6.11 40.48 3.48
CA ALA A 361 5.02 41.41 3.27
C ALA A 361 4.90 42.22 1.99
N VAL A 362 4.82 41.58 0.86
CA VAL A 362 3.76 41.93 -0.09
C VAL A 362 3.02 40.61 -0.27
N ARG A 363 1.67 40.57 -0.11
CA ARG A 363 0.84 39.37 -0.31
C ARG A 363 1.16 38.71 -1.65
N SER A 364 2.33 38.13 -1.77
CA SER A 364 2.74 37.31 -2.90
C SER A 364 2.62 35.86 -2.44
N ALA A 365 1.46 35.28 -2.69
CA ALA A 365 1.33 33.85 -2.68
C ALA A 365 2.43 33.31 -3.61
N GLN A 366 3.47 32.68 -3.06
CA GLN A 366 4.38 31.92 -3.87
C GLN A 366 3.74 30.55 -4.04
N ASP A 367 3.17 30.33 -5.22
CA ASP A 367 2.70 29.01 -5.62
C ASP A 367 3.91 28.15 -5.90
N PHE A 368 4.14 27.18 -5.01
CA PHE A 368 5.13 26.15 -5.25
C PHE A 368 4.44 24.92 -5.82
N PRO A 369 4.85 24.47 -7.01
CA PRO A 369 4.40 23.19 -7.52
C PRO A 369 5.08 22.07 -6.69
N VAL A 370 4.45 21.65 -5.60
CA VAL A 370 4.89 20.48 -4.80
C VAL A 370 4.79 19.19 -5.60
N SER A 371 4.13 19.22 -6.77
CA SER A 371 4.09 18.10 -7.71
C SER A 371 5.48 17.59 -8.11
N HIS A 372 6.50 18.44 -8.12
CA HIS A 372 7.89 18.02 -8.40
C HIS A 372 8.55 17.25 -7.25
N LEU A 373 7.98 17.32 -6.04
CA LEU A 373 8.50 16.62 -4.88
C LEU A 373 7.93 15.22 -4.74
N GLU A 374 6.99 14.81 -5.62
CA GLU A 374 6.29 13.51 -5.55
C GLU A 374 5.79 13.20 -4.13
N LEU A 375 5.25 14.22 -3.46
CA LEU A 375 4.77 14.11 -2.09
C LEU A 375 3.46 13.32 -2.07
N ASN A 376 3.60 12.04 -1.84
CA ASN A 376 2.48 11.13 -1.66
C ASN A 376 2.19 11.00 -0.17
N LEU A 377 0.97 11.33 0.21
CA LEU A 377 0.46 11.10 1.56
C LEU A 377 -0.26 9.77 1.56
N VAL A 378 0.49 8.71 1.87
CA VAL A 378 -0.07 7.36 2.00
C VAL A 378 -0.79 7.20 3.34
N ARG A 379 -1.65 6.20 3.46
CA ARG A 379 -2.40 5.95 4.70
C ARG A 379 -1.49 5.90 5.94
N GLY A 380 -1.92 6.54 7.01
CA GLY A 380 -1.20 6.67 8.27
C GLY A 380 -0.08 7.71 8.26
N ASP A 381 0.14 8.45 7.16
CA ASP A 381 1.11 9.54 7.14
C ASP A 381 0.48 10.86 7.58
N TYR A 382 1.32 11.67 8.22
CA TYR A 382 1.07 13.07 8.54
C TYR A 382 2.03 13.94 7.75
N ILE A 383 1.55 15.03 7.17
CA ILE A 383 2.35 16.14 6.70
C ILE A 383 2.15 17.30 7.67
N VAL A 384 3.24 17.82 8.18
CA VAL A 384 3.26 18.95 9.11
C VAL A 384 3.99 20.10 8.45
N VAL A 385 3.35 21.25 8.41
CA VAL A 385 3.97 22.50 7.99
C VAL A 385 4.27 23.30 9.23
N THR A 386 5.54 23.67 9.39
CA THR A 386 6.00 24.55 10.47
C THR A 386 6.53 25.86 9.92
N ASN A 387 6.58 26.88 10.77
CA ASN A 387 7.12 28.19 10.45
C ASN A 387 8.06 28.66 11.58
N ASP A 388 9.13 29.33 11.24
CA ASP A 388 10.13 29.86 12.16
C ASP A 388 9.99 31.35 12.47
N SER A 389 8.94 32.02 11.99
CA SER A 389 8.79 33.45 12.24
C SER A 389 8.45 33.78 13.70
N VAL A 390 9.03 34.88 14.17
CA VAL A 390 8.69 35.44 15.48
C VAL A 390 7.70 36.58 15.29
N ASN A 391 6.52 36.46 15.95
CA ASN A 391 5.42 37.46 15.83
C ASN A 391 4.96 37.71 14.39
N GLY A 392 4.96 36.64 13.55
CA GLY A 392 4.40 36.67 12.21
C GLY A 392 2.97 36.15 12.19
N VAL A 393 2.28 36.35 11.07
CA VAL A 393 0.99 35.75 10.76
C VAL A 393 1.14 35.00 9.45
N SER A 394 0.83 33.73 9.46
CA SER A 394 1.03 32.81 8.35
C SER A 394 -0.27 32.34 7.74
N ASP A 395 -0.28 32.26 6.42
CA ASP A 395 -1.31 31.59 5.64
C ASP A 395 -0.64 30.45 4.84
N VAL A 396 -1.26 29.27 4.84
CA VAL A 396 -0.77 28.09 4.11
C VAL A 396 -1.96 27.42 3.46
N VAL A 397 -1.80 27.09 2.19
CA VAL A 397 -2.77 26.32 1.42
C VAL A 397 -2.11 25.09 0.83
N PHE A 398 -2.75 23.92 0.94
CA PHE A 398 -2.39 22.71 0.21
C PHE A 398 -3.58 22.21 -0.58
N GLY A 399 -3.33 21.83 -1.83
CA GLY A 399 -4.26 21.08 -2.68
C GLY A 399 -3.69 19.72 -3.03
N TRP A 400 -4.56 18.72 -3.10
CA TRP A 400 -4.19 17.34 -3.44
C TRP A 400 -5.24 16.69 -4.33
N GLY A 401 -4.80 15.62 -5.05
CA GLY A 401 -5.68 14.65 -5.69
C GLY A 401 -5.63 13.34 -4.91
N GLU A 402 -6.77 12.75 -4.59
CA GLU A 402 -6.87 11.42 -4.00
C GLU A 402 -7.17 10.40 -5.10
N GLU A 403 -6.37 9.33 -5.15
CA GLU A 403 -6.71 8.16 -5.97
C GLU A 403 -7.92 7.45 -5.37
N VAL A 404 -8.94 7.20 -6.20
CA VAL A 404 -10.22 6.61 -5.79
C VAL A 404 -10.31 5.16 -6.18
#